data_f86695067f2b14b53efe86d32b26aeee
#
_entry.id   f86695067f2b14b53efe86d32b26aeee
#
_cell.length_a   1.000
_cell.length_b   1.000
_cell.length_c   1.000
_cell.angle_alpha   90.00
_cell.angle_beta   90.00
_cell.angle_gamma   90.00
#
_symmetry.space_group_name_H-M   'P 1'
#
loop_
_entity.id
_entity.type
_entity.pdbx_description
1 polymer ?
#
loop_
_entity_poly.entity_id
_entity_poly.type
_entity_poly.pdbx_seq_one_letter_code
_entity_poly.pdbx_strand_id
1 'polypeptide(L)'
;ICVLGVDNKRIGAIMITKLARGRTKEVKYMAVGTYEITHEKILESGREQFLKNGYERTNLRELCKGAGITTGAYYRHFEDKAALFSALVEPAVNGLRERYDAAGERCFDYISVDNMTDLWNVSVETMVEFIEFIFSHFDSFKLLLHCADGTKYVDFTDWMVEKEVQDTLKMYDVLEEKGIKYKRLGLKELHMLNHAYYSCIFETVLHDYTKEEAIQTTHTLAEFITAGWRKVHGL
;
A
#
# COMPACT_ATOMS: atom_id res chain seq x y z
N ILE A 1 9.93 11.76 3.04
CA ILE A 1 10.78 10.64 2.55
C ILE A 1 11.79 10.32 3.64
N CYS A 2 11.32 9.77 4.71
CA CYS A 2 12.13 9.35 5.84
C CYS A 2 12.05 7.84 5.98
N VAL A 3 12.99 7.12 5.39
CA VAL A 3 13.02 5.67 5.54
C VAL A 3 14.44 5.18 5.79
N LEU A 4 14.75 4.94 7.07
CA LEU A 4 15.99 4.31 7.50
C LEU A 4 15.72 2.84 7.84
N GLY A 5 16.49 1.95 7.20
CA GLY A 5 16.40 0.51 7.42
C GLY A 5 16.93 0.10 8.80
N VAL A 6 16.22 -0.79 9.47
CA VAL A 6 16.72 -1.56 10.61
C VAL A 6 16.39 -3.03 10.41
N ASP A 7 17.43 -3.83 10.55
CA ASP A 7 17.53 -5.28 10.45
C ASP A 7 16.44 -6.02 11.22
N ASN A 8 15.67 -6.86 10.53
CA ASN A 8 14.58 -7.65 11.14
C ASN A 8 14.90 -9.14 11.09
N LYS A 9 15.75 -9.60 12.02
CA LYS A 9 15.88 -11.02 12.37
C LYS A 9 15.19 -11.26 13.70
N ARG A 10 14.02 -11.84 13.66
CA ARG A 10 13.30 -12.69 14.63
C ARG A 10 11.81 -12.40 14.65
N ILE A 11 11.01 -13.34 14.19
CA ILE A 11 9.96 -13.97 15.00
C ILE A 11 9.59 -15.29 14.30
N GLY A 12 9.90 -16.38 14.99
CA GLY A 12 9.51 -17.73 14.63
C GLY A 12 8.26 -18.17 15.37
N ALA A 13 7.51 -18.99 14.67
CA ALA A 13 6.71 -20.13 15.14
C ALA A 13 6.14 -20.16 16.56
N ILE A 14 4.81 -20.35 16.65
CA ILE A 14 4.10 -21.13 17.67
C ILE A 14 2.85 -21.72 16.98
N MET A 15 2.90 -22.97 16.64
CA MET A 15 2.66 -24.21 17.33
C MET A 15 1.19 -24.62 17.50
N ILE A 16 0.86 -25.67 16.79
CA ILE A 16 -0.32 -26.55 16.85
C ILE A 16 -0.37 -27.33 18.16
N THR A 17 -1.51 -27.44 18.80
CA THR A 17 -1.94 -28.60 19.63
C THR A 17 -3.42 -28.46 20.01
N LYS A 18 -4.27 -29.37 19.79
CA LYS A 18 -4.68 -30.67 20.25
C LYS A 18 -6.14 -31.00 19.93
N LEU A 19 -6.32 -32.21 19.45
CA LEU A 19 -7.61 -32.90 19.24
C LEU A 19 -8.43 -33.11 20.53
N ALA A 20 -9.76 -32.99 20.41
CA ALA A 20 -10.69 -33.81 21.18
C ALA A 20 -12.09 -33.87 20.51
N ARG A 21 -12.50 -35.08 20.25
CA ARG A 21 -13.73 -35.81 19.95
C ARG A 21 -15.10 -35.08 20.00
N GLY A 22 -15.90 -35.29 18.93
CA GLY A 22 -17.37 -35.18 18.93
C GLY A 22 -17.98 -34.93 17.56
N ARG A 23 -18.90 -35.80 17.11
CA ARG A 23 -19.60 -35.74 15.81
C ARG A 23 -20.31 -34.43 15.47
N THR A 24 -20.59 -33.60 16.43
CA THR A 24 -21.18 -32.25 16.25
C THR A 24 -20.18 -31.22 15.68
N LYS A 25 -18.88 -31.47 15.75
CA LYS A 25 -17.84 -30.59 15.19
C LYS A 25 -17.71 -30.74 13.66
N GLU A 26 -17.90 -31.93 13.10
CA GLU A 26 -17.75 -32.14 11.65
C GLU A 26 -18.76 -31.35 10.82
N VAL A 27 -20.02 -31.29 11.24
CA VAL A 27 -21.05 -30.52 10.52
C VAL A 27 -20.76 -29.02 10.58
N LYS A 28 -20.22 -28.52 11.69
CA LYS A 28 -19.85 -27.11 11.85
C LYS A 28 -18.58 -26.78 11.04
N TYR A 29 -17.61 -27.70 10.95
CA TYR A 29 -16.42 -27.56 10.10
C TYR A 29 -16.73 -27.58 8.61
N MET A 30 -17.64 -28.46 8.17
CA MET A 30 -18.08 -28.48 6.76
C MET A 30 -18.87 -27.22 6.37
N ALA A 31 -19.70 -26.69 7.26
CA ALA A 31 -20.44 -25.45 7.02
C ALA A 31 -19.51 -24.21 6.98
N VAL A 32 -18.53 -24.13 7.87
CA VAL A 32 -17.50 -23.09 7.86
C VAL A 32 -16.66 -23.17 6.59
N GLY A 33 -16.16 -24.37 6.21
CA GLY A 33 -15.39 -24.54 4.98
C GLY A 33 -16.18 -24.19 3.71
N THR A 34 -17.49 -24.43 3.67
CA THR A 34 -18.33 -24.05 2.52
C THR A 34 -18.51 -22.53 2.43
N TYR A 35 -18.65 -21.85 3.56
CA TYR A 35 -18.72 -20.39 3.60
C TYR A 35 -17.42 -19.77 3.11
N GLU A 36 -16.29 -20.19 3.66
CA GLU A 36 -14.95 -19.70 3.28
C GLU A 36 -14.66 -19.94 1.79
N ILE A 37 -14.95 -21.14 1.27
CA ILE A 37 -14.79 -21.44 -0.16
C ILE A 37 -15.63 -20.51 -1.04
N THR A 38 -16.86 -20.22 -0.62
CA THR A 38 -17.73 -19.30 -1.36
C THR A 38 -17.24 -17.88 -1.29
N HIS A 39 -16.74 -17.45 -0.11
CA HIS A 39 -16.18 -16.13 0.10
C HIS A 39 -14.98 -15.90 -0.83
N GLU A 40 -14.03 -16.84 -0.88
CA GLU A 40 -12.87 -16.78 -1.77
C GLU A 40 -13.26 -16.73 -3.26
N LYS A 41 -14.26 -17.51 -3.68
CA LYS A 41 -14.78 -17.43 -5.06
C LYS A 41 -15.36 -16.07 -5.41
N ILE A 42 -15.99 -15.40 -4.45
CA ILE A 42 -16.53 -14.05 -4.64
C ILE A 42 -15.37 -13.05 -4.75
N LEU A 43 -14.37 -13.14 -3.88
CA LEU A 43 -13.16 -12.30 -3.94
C LEU A 43 -12.45 -12.45 -5.28
N GLU A 44 -12.23 -13.69 -5.74
CA GLU A 44 -11.56 -13.97 -7.02
C GLU A 44 -12.35 -13.42 -8.21
N SER A 45 -13.64 -13.73 -8.29
CA SER A 45 -14.50 -13.21 -9.37
C SER A 45 -14.61 -11.68 -9.31
N GLY A 46 -14.64 -11.10 -8.10
CA GLY A 46 -14.65 -9.65 -7.90
C GLY A 46 -13.37 -9.02 -8.45
N ARG A 47 -12.22 -9.57 -8.11
CA ARG A 47 -10.91 -9.13 -8.59
C ARG A 47 -10.87 -9.14 -10.12
N GLU A 48 -11.21 -10.26 -10.75
CA GLU A 48 -11.22 -10.41 -12.21
C GLU A 48 -12.14 -9.38 -12.87
N GLN A 49 -13.37 -9.23 -12.36
CA GLN A 49 -14.36 -8.34 -12.96
C GLN A 49 -13.99 -6.86 -12.79
N PHE A 50 -13.44 -6.47 -11.63
CA PHE A 50 -12.98 -5.11 -11.41
C PHE A 50 -11.75 -4.77 -12.24
N LEU A 51 -10.76 -5.65 -12.33
CA LEU A 51 -9.58 -5.44 -13.18
C LEU A 51 -9.96 -5.33 -14.66
N LYS A 52 -10.97 -6.09 -15.11
CA LYS A 52 -11.42 -6.07 -16.50
C LYS A 52 -12.25 -4.85 -16.87
N ASN A 53 -13.14 -4.41 -15.97
CA ASN A 53 -14.20 -3.45 -16.32
C ASN A 53 -14.09 -2.12 -15.56
N GLY A 54 -13.26 -2.03 -14.52
CA GLY A 54 -13.31 -1.00 -13.48
C GLY A 54 -14.48 -1.21 -12.51
N TYR A 55 -14.42 -0.54 -11.35
CA TYR A 55 -15.47 -0.68 -10.33
C TYR A 55 -16.83 -0.24 -10.85
N GLU A 56 -16.97 0.96 -11.43
CA GLU A 56 -18.26 1.51 -11.83
C GLU A 56 -19.01 0.59 -12.79
N ARG A 57 -18.33 0.10 -13.84
CA ARG A 57 -18.93 -0.71 -14.91
C ARG A 57 -19.11 -2.19 -14.54
N THR A 58 -18.56 -2.63 -13.43
CA THR A 58 -18.71 -4.02 -12.99
C THR A 58 -20.15 -4.29 -12.54
N ASN A 59 -20.76 -5.29 -13.19
CA ASN A 59 -22.13 -5.74 -12.92
C ASN A 59 -22.14 -6.87 -11.89
N LEU A 60 -22.89 -6.71 -10.81
CA LEU A 60 -22.98 -7.70 -9.73
C LEU A 60 -23.49 -9.08 -10.20
N ARG A 61 -24.40 -9.12 -11.19
CA ARG A 61 -24.91 -10.39 -11.71
C ARG A 61 -23.83 -11.18 -12.45
N GLU A 62 -23.01 -10.50 -13.26
CA GLU A 62 -21.89 -11.13 -13.96
C GLU A 62 -20.81 -11.60 -12.98
N LEU A 63 -20.56 -10.84 -11.92
CA LEU A 63 -19.66 -11.23 -10.84
C LEU A 63 -20.19 -12.50 -10.14
N CYS A 64 -21.44 -12.54 -9.74
CA CYS A 64 -22.05 -13.73 -9.14
C CYS A 64 -21.99 -14.96 -10.06
N LYS A 65 -22.22 -14.75 -11.38
CA LYS A 65 -22.10 -15.81 -12.38
C LYS A 65 -20.65 -16.33 -12.47
N GLY A 66 -19.66 -15.44 -12.47
CA GLY A 66 -18.23 -15.82 -12.44
C GLY A 66 -17.88 -16.63 -11.21
N ALA A 67 -18.39 -16.27 -10.04
CA ALA A 67 -18.23 -16.99 -8.80
C ALA A 67 -19.04 -18.31 -8.71
N GLY A 68 -19.94 -18.57 -9.65
CA GLY A 68 -20.82 -19.74 -9.64
C GLY A 68 -21.86 -19.71 -8.53
N ILE A 69 -22.34 -18.52 -8.14
CA ILE A 69 -23.29 -18.31 -7.05
C ILE A 69 -24.52 -17.50 -7.47
N THR A 70 -25.55 -17.51 -6.64
CA THR A 70 -26.70 -16.61 -6.80
C THR A 70 -26.43 -15.26 -6.14
N THR A 71 -27.14 -14.20 -6.58
CA THR A 71 -27.07 -12.88 -5.94
C THR A 71 -27.49 -12.94 -4.46
N GLY A 72 -28.45 -13.80 -4.10
CA GLY A 72 -28.81 -14.01 -2.69
C GLY A 72 -27.72 -14.68 -1.85
N ALA A 73 -26.87 -15.51 -2.47
CA ALA A 73 -25.69 -16.05 -1.79
C ALA A 73 -24.60 -14.98 -1.59
N TYR A 74 -24.42 -14.09 -2.56
CA TYR A 74 -23.50 -12.96 -2.47
C TYR A 74 -23.77 -12.10 -1.23
N TYR A 75 -25.02 -11.70 -1.02
CA TYR A 75 -25.41 -10.82 0.10
C TYR A 75 -25.27 -11.45 1.50
N ARG A 76 -24.88 -12.71 1.60
CA ARG A 76 -24.46 -13.33 2.88
C ARG A 76 -23.00 -13.06 3.21
N HIS A 77 -22.19 -12.63 2.23
CA HIS A 77 -20.76 -12.40 2.34
C HIS A 77 -20.40 -10.92 2.30
N PHE A 78 -21.07 -10.14 1.45
CA PHE A 78 -20.82 -8.72 1.24
C PHE A 78 -22.14 -7.96 1.17
N GLU A 79 -22.22 -6.83 1.88
CA GLU A 79 -23.40 -5.97 1.91
C GLU A 79 -23.70 -5.38 0.52
N ASP A 80 -22.64 -4.96 -0.18
CA ASP A 80 -22.73 -4.36 -1.50
C ASP A 80 -21.42 -4.57 -2.30
N LYS A 81 -21.37 -4.01 -3.51
CA LYS A 81 -20.20 -4.03 -4.38
C LYS A 81 -19.01 -3.25 -3.78
N ALA A 82 -19.27 -2.19 -3.01
CA ALA A 82 -18.23 -1.39 -2.37
C ALA A 82 -17.56 -2.15 -1.22
N ALA A 83 -18.31 -2.94 -0.45
CA ALA A 83 -17.76 -3.82 0.59
C ALA A 83 -16.82 -4.87 0.00
N LEU A 84 -17.18 -5.46 -1.15
CA LEU A 84 -16.30 -6.40 -1.85
C LEU A 84 -15.02 -5.70 -2.37
N PHE A 85 -15.15 -4.53 -2.99
CA PHE A 85 -13.97 -3.78 -3.45
C PHE A 85 -13.05 -3.42 -2.29
N SER A 86 -13.63 -2.94 -1.17
CA SER A 86 -12.88 -2.65 0.05
C SER A 86 -12.12 -3.88 0.56
N ALA A 87 -12.75 -5.05 0.60
CA ALA A 87 -12.11 -6.28 1.05
C ALA A 87 -10.89 -6.67 0.18
N LEU A 88 -10.92 -6.34 -1.12
CA LEU A 88 -9.81 -6.60 -2.05
C LEU A 88 -8.64 -5.63 -1.88
N VAL A 89 -8.88 -4.39 -1.49
CA VAL A 89 -7.83 -3.35 -1.46
C VAL A 89 -7.38 -2.95 -0.06
N GLU A 90 -8.22 -3.08 0.98
CA GLU A 90 -7.87 -2.67 2.34
C GLU A 90 -6.64 -3.34 2.92
N PRO A 91 -6.35 -4.63 2.70
CA PRO A 91 -5.10 -5.21 3.17
C PRO A 91 -3.85 -4.49 2.64
N ALA A 92 -3.86 -4.08 1.36
CA ALA A 92 -2.78 -3.32 0.74
C ALA A 92 -2.71 -1.88 1.29
N VAL A 93 -3.85 -1.19 1.40
CA VAL A 93 -3.93 0.18 1.94
C VAL A 93 -3.46 0.23 3.40
N ASN A 94 -3.94 -0.69 4.24
CA ASN A 94 -3.59 -0.73 5.66
C ASN A 94 -2.12 -1.13 5.86
N GLY A 95 -1.64 -2.14 5.15
CA GLY A 95 -0.24 -2.55 5.23
C GLY A 95 0.73 -1.47 4.73
N LEU A 96 0.34 -0.68 3.74
CA LEU A 96 1.12 0.48 3.30
C LEU A 96 1.12 1.58 4.36
N ARG A 97 -0.04 1.88 4.95
CA ARG A 97 -0.16 2.87 6.02
C ARG A 97 0.70 2.52 7.23
N GLU A 98 0.64 1.28 7.69
CA GLU A 98 1.44 0.81 8.83
C GLU A 98 2.95 0.97 8.58
N ARG A 99 3.42 0.62 7.37
CA ARG A 99 4.82 0.80 6.97
C ARG A 99 5.22 2.26 6.93
N TYR A 100 4.33 3.09 6.40
CA TYR A 100 4.56 4.52 6.28
C TYR A 100 4.67 5.18 7.67
N ASP A 101 3.72 4.89 8.56
CA ASP A 101 3.72 5.45 9.92
C ASP A 101 4.96 4.98 10.71
N ALA A 102 5.32 3.71 10.63
CA ALA A 102 6.52 3.17 11.26
C ALA A 102 7.83 3.78 10.70
N ALA A 103 7.84 4.11 9.41
CA ALA A 103 8.97 4.80 8.79
C ALA A 103 9.09 6.25 9.27
N GLY A 104 7.96 6.97 9.35
CA GLY A 104 7.89 8.34 9.83
C GLY A 104 8.39 8.47 11.28
N GLU A 105 7.93 7.62 12.19
CA GLU A 105 8.36 7.63 13.59
C GLU A 105 9.89 7.47 13.71
N ARG A 106 10.47 6.51 13.02
CA ARG A 106 11.93 6.28 13.02
C ARG A 106 12.71 7.48 12.50
N CYS A 107 12.17 8.18 11.51
CA CYS A 107 12.81 9.35 10.95
C CYS A 107 12.92 10.50 11.95
N PHE A 108 11.84 10.83 12.66
CA PHE A 108 11.83 11.92 13.64
C PHE A 108 12.82 11.69 14.78
N ASP A 109 12.97 10.43 15.22
CA ASP A 109 13.93 10.05 16.27
C ASP A 109 15.40 10.22 15.82
N TYR A 110 15.65 10.12 14.51
CA TYR A 110 17.01 10.15 13.95
C TYR A 110 17.49 11.56 13.59
N ILE A 111 16.65 12.58 13.56
CA ILE A 111 17.02 13.94 13.16
C ILE A 111 18.06 14.55 14.10
N SER A 112 19.28 14.79 13.63
CA SER A 112 20.35 15.51 14.32
C SER A 112 21.16 16.36 13.34
N VAL A 113 21.96 17.29 13.87
CA VAL A 113 22.83 18.14 13.06
C VAL A 113 23.85 17.31 12.27
N ASP A 114 24.34 16.22 12.87
CA ASP A 114 25.40 15.40 12.30
C ASP A 114 24.93 14.52 11.14
N ASN A 115 23.63 14.22 11.07
CA ASN A 115 23.04 13.33 10.05
C ASN A 115 22.03 14.02 9.12
N MET A 116 21.98 15.35 9.12
CA MET A 116 21.00 16.11 8.33
C MET A 116 21.05 15.79 6.83
N THR A 117 22.25 15.55 6.28
CA THR A 117 22.39 15.17 4.87
C THR A 117 21.76 13.82 4.56
N ASP A 118 21.64 12.95 5.56
CA ASP A 118 21.08 11.60 5.40
C ASP A 118 19.55 11.60 5.41
N LEU A 119 18.94 12.63 5.99
CA LEU A 119 17.46 12.78 5.98
C LEU A 119 16.88 12.87 4.56
N TRP A 120 17.67 13.42 3.64
CA TRP A 120 17.26 13.58 2.25
C TRP A 120 17.78 12.45 1.34
N ASN A 121 18.47 11.49 1.93
CA ASN A 121 18.88 10.29 1.22
C ASN A 121 17.71 9.29 1.26
N VAL A 122 17.11 9.06 0.12
CA VAL A 122 16.13 7.98 -0.02
C VAL A 122 16.90 6.67 -0.01
N SER A 123 16.73 5.89 1.06
CA SER A 123 17.36 4.57 1.13
C SER A 123 16.83 3.66 0.03
N VAL A 124 17.74 3.14 -0.77
CA VAL A 124 17.41 2.17 -1.83
C VAL A 124 16.73 0.95 -1.22
N GLU A 125 17.24 0.45 -0.10
CA GLU A 125 16.71 -0.73 0.60
C GLU A 125 15.26 -0.53 0.98
N THR A 126 14.92 0.65 1.46
CA THR A 126 13.52 0.95 1.82
C THR A 126 12.62 1.13 0.63
N MET A 127 13.09 1.76 -0.45
CA MET A 127 12.32 1.80 -1.69
C MET A 127 12.09 0.39 -2.22
N VAL A 128 13.10 -0.48 -2.14
CA VAL A 128 12.97 -1.90 -2.52
C VAL A 128 11.93 -2.61 -1.63
N GLU A 129 11.95 -2.41 -0.30
CA GLU A 129 10.94 -2.97 0.60
C GLU A 129 9.52 -2.51 0.24
N PHE A 130 9.35 -1.23 -0.14
CA PHE A 130 8.06 -0.71 -0.62
C PHE A 130 7.63 -1.37 -1.94
N ILE A 131 8.52 -1.50 -2.90
CA ILE A 131 8.24 -2.18 -4.17
C ILE A 131 7.89 -3.65 -3.91
N GLU A 132 8.63 -4.35 -3.05
CA GLU A 132 8.32 -5.73 -2.68
C GLU A 132 6.94 -5.87 -2.06
N PHE A 133 6.57 -4.92 -1.19
CA PHE A 133 5.23 -4.89 -0.61
C PHE A 133 4.15 -4.63 -1.68
N ILE A 134 4.36 -3.66 -2.56
CA ILE A 134 3.44 -3.37 -3.68
C ILE A 134 3.26 -4.63 -4.53
N PHE A 135 4.35 -5.31 -4.90
CA PHE A 135 4.29 -6.52 -5.72
C PHE A 135 3.71 -7.74 -4.99
N SER A 136 3.78 -7.79 -3.66
CA SER A 136 3.08 -8.82 -2.89
C SER A 136 1.55 -8.61 -2.86
N HIS A 137 1.08 -7.41 -3.22
CA HIS A 137 -0.32 -7.00 -3.31
C HIS A 137 -0.65 -6.40 -4.69
N PHE A 138 0.00 -6.88 -5.74
CA PHE A 138 0.00 -6.27 -7.07
C PHE A 138 -1.40 -5.98 -7.61
N ASP A 139 -2.30 -6.97 -7.57
CA ASP A 139 -3.68 -6.81 -8.02
C ASP A 139 -4.44 -5.76 -7.21
N SER A 140 -4.21 -5.69 -5.89
CA SER A 140 -4.84 -4.67 -5.04
C SER A 140 -4.38 -3.26 -5.41
N PHE A 141 -3.09 -3.07 -5.67
CA PHE A 141 -2.58 -1.78 -6.16
C PHE A 141 -3.08 -1.47 -7.58
N LYS A 142 -3.17 -2.47 -8.45
CA LYS A 142 -3.75 -2.29 -9.79
C LYS A 142 -5.22 -1.89 -9.72
N LEU A 143 -6.00 -2.45 -8.78
CA LEU A 143 -7.38 -2.03 -8.50
C LEU A 143 -7.44 -0.58 -8.01
N LEU A 144 -6.57 -0.19 -7.07
CA LEU A 144 -6.51 1.17 -6.52
C LEU A 144 -6.17 2.22 -7.57
N LEU A 145 -5.22 1.91 -8.47
CA LEU A 145 -4.67 2.88 -9.41
C LEU A 145 -5.47 2.98 -10.72
N HIS A 146 -6.16 1.91 -11.13
CA HIS A 146 -6.87 1.85 -12.42
C HIS A 146 -8.38 1.70 -12.31
N CYS A 147 -8.88 1.18 -11.22
CA CYS A 147 -10.24 0.66 -11.15
C CYS A 147 -11.09 1.29 -10.04
N ALA A 148 -10.56 2.30 -9.33
CA ALA A 148 -11.18 2.84 -8.13
C ALA A 148 -12.25 3.93 -8.38
N ASP A 149 -12.49 4.33 -9.63
CA ASP A 149 -13.50 5.32 -9.97
C ASP A 149 -14.87 4.94 -9.39
N GLY A 150 -15.51 5.89 -8.70
CA GLY A 150 -16.78 5.66 -8.00
C GLY A 150 -16.65 4.98 -6.64
N THR A 151 -15.44 4.75 -6.14
CA THR A 151 -15.18 4.24 -4.78
C THR A 151 -14.63 5.32 -3.86
N LYS A 152 -14.58 5.04 -2.55
CA LYS A 152 -13.88 5.89 -1.56
C LYS A 152 -12.35 5.92 -1.74
N TYR A 153 -11.79 5.16 -2.67
CA TYR A 153 -10.35 5.04 -2.93
C TYR A 153 -9.90 5.79 -4.19
N VAL A 154 -10.79 6.50 -4.87
CA VAL A 154 -10.47 7.21 -6.11
C VAL A 154 -9.27 8.16 -5.96
N ASP A 155 -9.16 8.82 -4.82
CA ASP A 155 -8.08 9.76 -4.50
C ASP A 155 -6.92 9.11 -3.73
N PHE A 156 -6.69 7.79 -3.90
CA PHE A 156 -5.65 7.06 -3.15
C PHE A 156 -4.25 7.68 -3.30
N THR A 157 -3.86 8.05 -4.53
CA THR A 157 -2.55 8.69 -4.78
C THR A 157 -2.47 10.06 -4.12
N ASP A 158 -3.51 10.88 -4.21
CA ASP A 158 -3.55 12.21 -3.59
C ASP A 158 -3.49 12.11 -2.07
N TRP A 159 -4.16 11.11 -1.49
CA TRP A 159 -4.04 10.83 -0.05
C TRP A 159 -2.60 10.52 0.37
N MET A 160 -1.86 9.71 -0.40
CA MET A 160 -0.44 9.42 -0.15
C MET A 160 0.41 10.69 -0.22
N VAL A 161 0.20 11.50 -1.25
CA VAL A 161 0.91 12.77 -1.45
C VAL A 161 0.65 13.74 -0.29
N GLU A 162 -0.61 13.90 0.10
CA GLU A 162 -0.97 14.81 1.20
C GLU A 162 -0.35 14.37 2.53
N LYS A 163 -0.36 13.07 2.83
CA LYS A 163 0.30 12.52 4.02
C LYS A 163 1.80 12.85 4.03
N GLU A 164 2.50 12.65 2.92
CA GLU A 164 3.93 12.97 2.78
C GLU A 164 4.20 14.47 2.95
N VAL A 165 3.35 15.33 2.40
CA VAL A 165 3.44 16.77 2.58
C VAL A 165 3.32 17.14 4.06
N GLN A 166 2.34 16.59 4.77
CA GLN A 166 2.16 16.87 6.19
C GLN A 166 3.34 16.39 7.04
N ASP A 167 3.89 15.23 6.74
CA ASP A 167 5.05 14.70 7.47
C ASP A 167 6.33 15.49 7.15
N THR A 168 6.50 15.96 5.91
CA THR A 168 7.58 16.88 5.53
C THR A 168 7.47 18.23 6.28
N LEU A 169 6.27 18.77 6.46
CA LEU A 169 6.08 20.00 7.22
C LEU A 169 6.43 19.83 8.70
N LYS A 170 6.02 18.73 9.33
CA LYS A 170 6.45 18.40 10.71
C LYS A 170 7.96 18.26 10.82
N MET A 171 8.59 17.63 9.83
CA MET A 171 10.05 17.54 9.77
C MET A 171 10.70 18.92 9.70
N TYR A 172 10.16 19.85 8.92
CA TYR A 172 10.66 21.25 8.88
C TYR A 172 10.60 21.90 10.25
N ASP A 173 9.50 21.73 10.99
CA ASP A 173 9.35 22.31 12.32
C ASP A 173 10.44 21.77 13.27
N VAL A 174 10.72 20.46 13.23
CA VAL A 174 11.79 19.84 14.02
C VAL A 174 13.18 20.36 13.61
N LEU A 175 13.44 20.55 12.32
CA LEU A 175 14.71 21.11 11.82
C LEU A 175 14.92 22.54 12.30
N GLU A 176 13.86 23.36 12.29
CA GLU A 176 13.87 24.75 12.77
C GLU A 176 14.12 24.82 14.29
N GLU A 177 13.46 23.99 15.08
CA GLU A 177 13.68 23.86 16.53
C GLU A 177 15.12 23.49 16.88
N LYS A 178 15.76 22.64 16.06
CA LYS A 178 17.16 22.24 16.21
C LYS A 178 18.17 23.25 15.62
N GLY A 179 17.70 24.35 15.03
CA GLY A 179 18.53 25.38 14.41
C GLY A 179 19.26 24.92 13.13
N ILE A 180 18.76 23.89 12.47
CA ILE A 180 19.34 23.32 11.26
C ILE A 180 18.98 24.20 10.07
N LYS A 181 19.99 24.57 9.26
CA LYS A 181 19.78 25.42 8.08
C LYS A 181 19.45 24.56 6.85
N TYR A 182 18.36 24.89 6.19
CA TYR A 182 17.93 24.31 4.93
C TYR A 182 17.05 25.32 4.17
N LYS A 183 16.78 25.03 2.89
CA LYS A 183 15.80 25.80 2.11
C LYS A 183 14.43 25.16 2.26
N ARG A 184 13.49 25.84 2.93
CA ARG A 184 12.09 25.40 3.08
C ARG A 184 11.36 25.55 1.73
N LEU A 185 10.66 24.51 1.30
CA LEU A 185 9.79 24.54 0.13
C LEU A 185 8.36 24.91 0.54
N GLY A 186 7.62 25.54 -0.38
CA GLY A 186 6.21 25.83 -0.20
C GLY A 186 5.31 24.62 -0.41
N LEU A 187 4.07 24.68 0.09
CA LEU A 187 3.10 23.59 -0.01
C LEU A 187 2.89 23.08 -1.45
N LYS A 188 2.76 24.01 -2.41
CA LYS A 188 2.55 23.64 -3.83
C LYS A 188 3.76 22.95 -4.43
N GLU A 189 4.97 23.35 -4.04
CA GLU A 189 6.22 22.72 -4.49
C GLU A 189 6.32 21.31 -3.91
N LEU A 190 6.05 21.15 -2.60
CA LEU A 190 6.03 19.84 -1.94
C LEU A 190 5.00 18.90 -2.56
N HIS A 191 3.77 19.37 -2.75
CA HIS A 191 2.72 18.57 -3.37
C HIS A 191 3.13 18.09 -4.77
N MET A 192 3.62 18.99 -5.63
CA MET A 192 4.06 18.65 -6.99
C MET A 192 5.20 17.62 -6.99
N LEU A 193 6.22 17.82 -6.15
CA LEU A 193 7.38 16.94 -6.11
C LEU A 193 7.04 15.56 -5.53
N ASN A 194 6.21 15.50 -4.49
CA ASN A 194 5.74 14.23 -3.93
C ASN A 194 4.81 13.50 -4.89
N HIS A 195 3.95 14.22 -5.62
CA HIS A 195 3.12 13.61 -6.65
C HIS A 195 3.97 12.99 -7.77
N ALA A 196 5.01 13.68 -8.22
CA ALA A 196 5.96 13.14 -9.21
C ALA A 196 6.68 11.89 -8.68
N TYR A 197 7.08 11.89 -7.41
CA TYR A 197 7.72 10.74 -6.76
C TYR A 197 6.81 9.50 -6.74
N TYR A 198 5.58 9.64 -6.23
CA TYR A 198 4.63 8.52 -6.18
C TYR A 198 4.20 8.05 -7.57
N SER A 199 4.05 8.98 -8.52
CA SER A 199 3.80 8.62 -9.92
C SER A 199 4.88 7.71 -10.48
N CYS A 200 6.16 8.02 -10.25
CA CYS A 200 7.27 7.16 -10.70
C CYS A 200 7.22 5.75 -10.08
N ILE A 201 6.85 5.64 -8.79
CA ILE A 201 6.69 4.33 -8.13
C ILE A 201 5.53 3.55 -8.75
N PHE A 202 4.39 4.20 -8.92
CA PHE A 202 3.17 3.54 -9.41
C PHE A 202 3.21 3.20 -10.90
N GLU A 203 4.06 3.86 -11.70
CA GLU A 203 4.33 3.48 -13.08
C GLU A 203 4.71 2.00 -13.21
N THR A 204 5.40 1.43 -12.23
CA THR A 204 5.76 0.00 -12.23
C THR A 204 4.54 -0.92 -12.20
N VAL A 205 3.45 -0.50 -11.55
CA VAL A 205 2.17 -1.23 -11.50
C VAL A 205 1.33 -0.93 -12.73
N LEU A 206 1.27 0.34 -13.12
CA LEU A 206 0.45 0.82 -14.24
C LEU A 206 0.89 0.23 -15.58
N HIS A 207 2.17 -0.05 -15.73
CA HIS A 207 2.78 -0.61 -16.93
C HIS A 207 3.18 -2.08 -16.81
N ASP A 208 2.64 -2.80 -15.82
CA ASP A 208 2.83 -4.25 -15.67
C ASP A 208 4.31 -4.69 -15.68
N TYR A 209 5.19 -3.94 -14.98
CA TYR A 209 6.59 -4.36 -14.81
C TYR A 209 6.64 -5.69 -14.07
N THR A 210 7.66 -6.49 -14.35
CA THR A 210 8.02 -7.60 -13.46
C THR A 210 8.58 -7.04 -12.16
N LYS A 211 8.53 -7.81 -11.08
CA LYS A 211 9.11 -7.42 -9.79
C LYS A 211 10.60 -7.09 -9.93
N GLU A 212 11.33 -7.87 -10.72
CA GLU A 212 12.76 -7.68 -11.00
C GLU A 212 13.03 -6.35 -11.72
N GLU A 213 12.26 -6.02 -12.74
CA GLU A 213 12.35 -4.74 -13.46
C GLU A 213 12.04 -3.58 -12.53
N ALA A 214 10.99 -3.67 -11.71
CA ALA A 214 10.64 -2.65 -10.74
C ALA A 214 11.74 -2.43 -9.71
N ILE A 215 12.35 -3.48 -9.16
CA ILE A 215 13.48 -3.37 -8.24
C ILE A 215 14.69 -2.73 -8.93
N GLN A 216 15.00 -3.13 -10.16
CA GLN A 216 16.12 -2.56 -10.91
C GLN A 216 15.94 -1.07 -11.18
N THR A 217 14.74 -0.63 -11.60
CA THR A 217 14.45 0.79 -11.84
C THR A 217 14.44 1.61 -10.55
N THR A 218 14.15 0.98 -9.40
CA THR A 218 14.15 1.62 -8.08
C THR A 218 15.53 2.19 -7.72
N HIS A 219 16.63 1.52 -8.07
CA HIS A 219 17.97 2.03 -7.83
C HIS A 219 18.20 3.37 -8.55
N THR A 220 17.87 3.44 -9.83
CA THR A 220 17.97 4.68 -10.62
C THR A 220 17.07 5.78 -10.07
N LEU A 221 15.83 5.42 -9.69
CA LEU A 221 14.88 6.37 -9.12
C LEU A 221 15.38 6.94 -7.79
N ALA A 222 15.95 6.11 -6.91
CA ALA A 222 16.47 6.53 -5.62
C ALA A 222 17.61 7.54 -5.78
N GLU A 223 18.55 7.31 -6.72
CA GLU A 223 19.62 8.24 -7.03
C GLU A 223 19.08 9.59 -7.54
N PHE A 224 18.16 9.54 -8.48
CA PHE A 224 17.53 10.72 -9.07
C PHE A 224 16.79 11.56 -8.02
N ILE A 225 15.96 10.92 -7.24
CA ILE A 225 15.13 11.56 -6.21
C ILE A 225 16.01 12.12 -5.08
N THR A 226 16.99 11.37 -4.59
CA THR A 226 17.95 11.84 -3.57
C THR A 226 18.68 13.09 -4.02
N ALA A 227 19.24 13.06 -5.23
CA ALA A 227 19.96 14.22 -5.78
C ALA A 227 19.04 15.45 -5.93
N GLY A 228 17.80 15.23 -6.40
CA GLY A 228 16.79 16.28 -6.55
C GLY A 228 16.40 16.90 -5.20
N TRP A 229 16.04 16.08 -4.22
CA TRP A 229 15.65 16.55 -2.89
C TRP A 229 16.77 17.33 -2.19
N ARG A 230 17.98 16.81 -2.19
CA ARG A 230 19.13 17.53 -1.63
C ARG A 230 19.31 18.89 -2.29
N LYS A 231 19.28 18.93 -3.62
CA LYS A 231 19.50 20.17 -4.37
C LYS A 231 18.43 21.23 -4.08
N VAL A 232 17.15 20.84 -4.04
CA VAL A 232 16.05 21.81 -3.81
C VAL A 232 16.03 22.32 -2.36
N HIS A 233 16.57 21.57 -1.39
CA HIS A 233 16.71 21.97 0.00
C HIS A 233 18.05 22.70 0.29
N GLY A 234 18.91 22.89 -0.72
CA GLY A 234 20.16 23.63 -0.59
C GLY A 234 21.30 22.84 0.06
N LEU A 235 21.29 21.51 -0.10
CA LEU A 235 22.27 20.58 0.47
C LEU A 235 23.20 20.01 -0.61
#